data_e18b701221ab236961f31712546483ca
#
_entry.id   e18b701221ab236961f31712546483ca
#
_cell.length_a   1.000
_cell.length_b   1.000
_cell.length_c   1.000
_cell.angle_alpha   90.00
_cell.angle_beta   90.00
_cell.angle_gamma   90.00
#
_symmetry.space_group_name_H-M   'P 1'
#
loop_
_entity.id
_entity.type
_entity.pdbx_description
1 polymer ?
#
loop_
_entity_poly.entity_id
_entity_poly.type
_entity_poly.pdbx_seq_one_letter_code
_entity_poly.pdbx_strand_id
1 'polypeptide(L)'
;MEVTFFGTSAGLPTKERNTQSIALNLEPYSNSIWLFDVGEGTQHQILRHSIKLGKIDHIFITHMHGDHIFGLPGLLTSRSFQGGENKPLTIIGPKGIQNYIETSLQLSESHLNYPITYIEINQQLAYHHNGFTVQAEMLNHGIPSFGYRIEAPITPGTINVEALRGIGLEPGPKYQEVKLQETFEYKGLIYNSDDFKGKAKPGPIISIF
;
A
#
# COMPACT_ATOMS: atom_id res chain seq x y z
N MET A 1 4.71 -8.55 -4.14
CA MET A 1 3.56 -8.09 -3.32
C MET A 1 2.82 -9.30 -2.79
N GLU A 2 2.26 -9.19 -1.60
CA GLU A 2 1.50 -10.25 -0.93
C GLU A 2 0.18 -9.67 -0.43
N VAL A 3 -0.91 -10.41 -0.61
CA VAL A 3 -2.26 -10.04 -0.14
C VAL A 3 -2.60 -10.90 1.07
N THR A 4 -2.98 -10.28 2.17
CA THR A 4 -3.44 -10.95 3.39
C THR A 4 -4.86 -10.51 3.70
N PHE A 5 -5.77 -11.47 3.86
CA PHE A 5 -7.16 -11.22 4.26
C PHE A 5 -7.28 -11.34 5.78
N PHE A 6 -7.70 -10.27 6.46
CA PHE A 6 -8.00 -10.28 7.89
C PHE A 6 -9.47 -10.60 8.17
N GLY A 7 -10.33 -10.29 7.22
CA GLY A 7 -11.75 -10.56 7.27
C GLY A 7 -12.38 -10.53 5.90
N THR A 8 -13.40 -11.36 5.71
CA THR A 8 -14.11 -11.54 4.43
C THR A 8 -15.62 -11.71 4.65
N SER A 9 -16.14 -11.40 5.85
CA SER A 9 -17.56 -11.45 6.13
C SER A 9 -18.22 -10.13 5.76
N ALA A 10 -19.40 -10.17 5.15
CA ALA A 10 -20.19 -9.00 4.77
C ALA A 10 -21.22 -8.66 5.85
N GLY A 11 -21.33 -7.38 6.19
CA GLY A 11 -22.31 -6.81 7.12
C GLY A 11 -22.00 -7.07 8.59
N LEU A 12 -21.73 -8.31 8.99
CA LEU A 12 -21.44 -8.69 10.37
C LEU A 12 -20.44 -9.85 10.44
N PRO A 13 -19.67 -9.95 11.54
CA PRO A 13 -18.73 -11.05 11.71
C PRO A 13 -19.48 -12.39 11.94
N THR A 14 -18.82 -13.49 11.60
CA THR A 14 -19.21 -14.83 11.96
C THR A 14 -18.24 -15.44 12.98
N LYS A 15 -18.47 -16.68 13.41
CA LYS A 15 -17.53 -17.38 14.29
C LYS A 15 -16.17 -17.62 13.62
N GLU A 16 -16.15 -17.82 12.31
CA GLU A 16 -15.00 -18.19 11.53
C GLU A 16 -14.40 -17.03 10.73
N ARG A 17 -15.17 -15.96 10.48
CA ARG A 17 -14.78 -14.85 9.61
C ARG A 17 -15.06 -13.51 10.26
N ASN A 18 -14.06 -12.65 10.24
CA ASN A 18 -14.18 -11.25 10.62
C ASN A 18 -14.75 -10.41 9.47
N THR A 19 -15.22 -9.21 9.79
CA THR A 19 -15.64 -8.21 8.81
C THR A 19 -14.49 -7.76 7.92
N GLN A 20 -14.80 -7.07 6.83
CA GLN A 20 -13.88 -6.79 5.72
C GLN A 20 -12.62 -6.07 6.15
N SER A 21 -11.47 -6.67 5.84
CA SER A 21 -10.18 -5.97 5.85
C SER A 21 -9.12 -6.78 5.09
N ILE A 22 -8.33 -6.09 4.26
CA ILE A 22 -7.30 -6.68 3.42
C ILE A 22 -6.01 -5.88 3.59
N ALA A 23 -4.87 -6.56 3.78
CA ALA A 23 -3.56 -5.93 3.71
C ALA A 23 -2.86 -6.28 2.40
N LEU A 24 -2.25 -5.29 1.77
CA LEU A 24 -1.35 -5.42 0.65
C LEU A 24 0.07 -5.07 1.11
N ASN A 25 0.92 -6.07 1.25
CA ASN A 25 2.34 -5.88 1.51
C ASN A 25 3.05 -5.54 0.20
N LEU A 26 3.72 -4.39 0.15
CA LEU A 26 4.34 -3.85 -1.05
C LEU A 26 5.77 -4.36 -1.28
N GLU A 27 6.32 -5.23 -0.46
CA GLU A 27 7.61 -5.85 -0.77
C GLU A 27 7.55 -6.60 -2.11
N PRO A 28 8.56 -6.50 -2.97
CA PRO A 28 9.88 -5.91 -2.76
C PRO A 28 10.00 -4.43 -3.18
N TYR A 29 8.91 -3.74 -3.51
CA TYR A 29 8.93 -2.37 -4.02
C TYR A 29 9.19 -1.33 -2.92
N SER A 30 8.56 -1.52 -1.76
CA SER A 30 8.74 -0.66 -0.58
C SER A 30 8.52 -1.45 0.70
N ASN A 31 9.04 -0.93 1.83
CA ASN A 31 8.83 -1.53 3.15
C ASN A 31 7.52 -1.00 3.79
N SER A 32 6.45 -1.01 3.01
CA SER A 32 5.17 -0.39 3.30
C SER A 32 4.02 -1.38 3.18
N ILE A 33 2.98 -1.19 3.93
CA ILE A 33 1.75 -1.98 3.90
C ILE A 33 0.57 -1.03 3.71
N TRP A 34 -0.30 -1.36 2.77
CA TRP A 34 -1.55 -0.67 2.54
C TRP A 34 -2.70 -1.52 3.06
N LEU A 35 -3.61 -0.92 3.82
CA LEU A 35 -4.86 -1.56 4.21
C LEU A 35 -6.01 -1.12 3.31
N PHE A 36 -6.90 -2.05 3.02
CA PHE A 36 -8.18 -1.81 2.35
C PHE A 36 -9.28 -2.27 3.30
N ASP A 37 -10.10 -1.31 3.72
CA ASP A 37 -11.10 -1.42 4.75
C ASP A 37 -10.54 -1.85 6.13
N VAL A 38 -11.22 -1.40 7.16
CA VAL A 38 -10.86 -1.68 8.54
C VAL A 38 -12.16 -1.98 9.31
N GLY A 39 -12.71 -3.13 9.06
CA GLY A 39 -13.88 -3.61 9.78
C GLY A 39 -13.58 -3.90 11.26
N GLU A 40 -14.59 -4.09 12.06
CA GLU A 40 -14.44 -4.35 13.48
C GLU A 40 -13.55 -5.57 13.73
N GLY A 41 -12.70 -5.50 14.73
CA GLY A 41 -11.79 -6.60 15.08
C GLY A 41 -10.57 -6.76 14.17
N THR A 42 -10.39 -5.94 13.12
CA THR A 42 -9.18 -5.95 12.26
C THR A 42 -7.90 -5.89 13.08
N GLN A 43 -7.86 -5.04 14.10
CA GLN A 43 -6.74 -4.93 15.04
C GLN A 43 -6.39 -6.29 15.70
N HIS A 44 -7.38 -7.07 16.11
CA HIS A 44 -7.16 -8.39 16.70
C HIS A 44 -6.67 -9.41 15.67
N GLN A 45 -7.15 -9.32 14.43
CA GLN A 45 -6.67 -10.20 13.37
C GLN A 45 -5.22 -9.92 13.02
N ILE A 46 -4.81 -8.66 12.96
CA ILE A 46 -3.41 -8.26 12.71
C ILE A 46 -2.47 -8.88 13.75
N LEU A 47 -2.86 -8.99 15.02
CA LEU A 47 -2.05 -9.62 16.06
C LEU A 47 -1.71 -11.10 15.80
N ARG A 48 -2.47 -11.77 14.94
CA ARG A 48 -2.24 -13.17 14.55
C ARG A 48 -1.31 -13.33 13.35
N HIS A 49 -0.85 -12.21 12.78
CA HIS A 49 0.02 -12.15 11.59
C HIS A 49 1.32 -11.43 11.92
N SER A 50 2.32 -11.58 11.06
CA SER A 50 3.61 -10.89 11.18
C SER A 50 3.58 -9.40 10.77
N ILE A 51 2.39 -8.85 10.51
CA ILE A 51 2.19 -7.47 10.08
C ILE A 51 2.39 -6.51 11.25
N LYS A 52 3.24 -5.51 11.04
CA LYS A 52 3.52 -4.46 12.03
C LYS A 52 2.71 -3.21 11.72
N LEU A 53 1.93 -2.70 12.67
CA LEU A 53 1.10 -1.50 12.49
C LEU A 53 1.92 -0.28 12.07
N GLY A 54 3.15 -0.15 12.54
CA GLY A 54 4.05 0.94 12.15
C GLY A 54 4.56 0.89 10.70
N LYS A 55 4.28 -0.18 9.94
CA LYS A 55 4.55 -0.27 8.50
C LYS A 55 3.33 0.13 7.64
N ILE A 56 2.16 0.26 8.25
CA ILE A 56 0.95 0.70 7.56
C ILE A 56 1.05 2.22 7.38
N ASP A 57 1.17 2.67 6.14
CA ASP A 57 1.27 4.07 5.78
C ASP A 57 0.10 4.58 4.94
N HIS A 58 -0.74 3.67 4.40
CA HIS A 58 -1.98 4.01 3.71
C HIS A 58 -3.12 3.12 4.15
N ILE A 59 -4.31 3.71 4.28
CA ILE A 59 -5.58 3.03 4.48
C ILE A 59 -6.55 3.53 3.41
N PHE A 60 -7.10 2.61 2.65
CA PHE A 60 -8.11 2.86 1.62
C PHE A 60 -9.45 2.33 2.10
N ILE A 61 -10.48 3.15 2.08
CA ILE A 61 -11.84 2.77 2.49
C ILE A 61 -12.73 2.71 1.26
N THR A 62 -13.33 1.56 1.04
CA THR A 62 -14.23 1.36 -0.10
C THR A 62 -15.54 2.13 0.08
N HIS A 63 -16.17 2.04 1.23
CA HIS A 63 -17.39 2.75 1.57
C HIS A 63 -17.63 2.86 3.09
N MET A 64 -18.63 3.64 3.48
CA MET A 64 -18.83 4.04 4.88
C MET A 64 -19.74 3.09 5.69
N HIS A 65 -20.02 1.88 5.25
CA HIS A 65 -20.71 0.92 6.10
C HIS A 65 -19.84 0.48 7.28
N GLY A 66 -20.46 0.15 8.41
CA GLY A 66 -19.76 -0.13 9.66
C GLY A 66 -18.77 -1.28 9.59
N ASP A 67 -19.12 -2.35 8.87
CA ASP A 67 -18.28 -3.52 8.66
C ASP A 67 -16.99 -3.24 7.87
N HIS A 68 -16.84 -2.02 7.32
CA HIS A 68 -15.65 -1.54 6.64
C HIS A 68 -14.87 -0.48 7.43
N ILE A 69 -15.47 0.17 8.45
CA ILE A 69 -14.84 1.31 9.14
C ILE A 69 -14.81 1.21 10.67
N PHE A 70 -15.58 0.33 11.30
CA PHE A 70 -15.71 0.31 12.78
C PHE A 70 -14.45 -0.10 13.51
N GLY A 71 -13.47 -0.70 12.84
CA GLY A 71 -12.16 -0.98 13.41
C GLY A 71 -11.19 0.18 13.40
N LEU A 72 -11.48 1.28 12.66
CA LEU A 72 -10.54 2.40 12.48
C LEU A 72 -10.10 3.06 13.79
N PRO A 73 -10.99 3.52 14.69
CA PRO A 73 -10.56 4.23 15.89
C PRO A 73 -9.59 3.40 16.75
N GLY A 74 -9.90 2.13 16.96
CA GLY A 74 -9.06 1.22 17.75
C GLY A 74 -7.72 0.92 17.07
N LEU A 75 -7.72 0.70 15.75
CA LEU A 75 -6.50 0.46 14.98
C LEU A 75 -5.57 1.67 15.01
N LEU A 76 -6.12 2.88 14.79
CA LEU A 76 -5.35 4.13 14.77
C LEU A 76 -4.71 4.40 16.13
N THR A 77 -5.45 4.21 17.22
CA THR A 77 -4.92 4.35 18.58
C THR A 77 -3.82 3.33 18.85
N SER A 78 -4.02 2.06 18.49
CA SER A 78 -2.99 1.02 18.68
C SER A 78 -1.74 1.27 17.86
N ARG A 79 -1.86 1.83 16.65
CA ARG A 79 -0.71 2.18 15.82
C ARG A 79 0.22 3.18 16.50
N SER A 80 -0.31 4.11 17.31
CA SER A 80 0.49 5.06 18.12
C SER A 80 1.48 4.35 19.05
N PHE A 81 1.10 3.19 19.58
CA PHE A 81 1.93 2.45 20.56
C PHE A 81 2.69 1.27 19.94
N GLN A 82 2.44 0.95 18.67
CA GLN A 82 3.03 -0.20 17.99
C GLN A 82 3.90 0.21 16.78
N GLY A 83 4.77 1.21 17.00
CA GLY A 83 5.80 1.61 16.05
C GLY A 83 5.31 2.56 14.94
N GLY A 84 4.12 3.14 15.08
CA GLY A 84 3.61 4.20 14.20
C GLY A 84 3.95 5.62 14.67
N GLU A 85 4.58 5.77 15.81
CA GLU A 85 4.98 7.07 16.35
C GLU A 85 5.79 7.89 15.34
N ASN A 86 5.39 9.16 15.16
CA ASN A 86 5.99 10.10 14.21
C ASN A 86 5.99 9.65 12.73
N LYS A 87 5.30 8.54 12.38
CA LYS A 87 5.20 8.08 11.00
C LYS A 87 3.87 8.56 10.40
N PRO A 88 3.90 9.35 9.31
CA PRO A 88 2.68 9.80 8.66
C PRO A 88 1.79 8.64 8.23
N LEU A 89 0.48 8.86 8.23
CA LEU A 89 -0.52 7.95 7.69
C LEU A 89 -1.41 8.70 6.70
N THR A 90 -1.67 8.13 5.54
CA THR A 90 -2.64 8.66 4.58
C THR A 90 -3.90 7.80 4.61
N ILE A 91 -5.06 8.41 4.76
CA ILE A 91 -6.37 7.75 4.69
C ILE A 91 -7.12 8.28 3.49
N ILE A 92 -7.51 7.37 2.61
CA ILE A 92 -8.18 7.66 1.34
C ILE A 92 -9.53 6.96 1.36
N GLY A 93 -10.62 7.68 1.13
CA GLY A 93 -11.94 7.06 1.17
C GLY A 93 -13.08 8.01 0.82
N PRO A 94 -14.32 7.58 0.99
CA PRO A 94 -15.49 8.38 0.72
C PRO A 94 -15.55 9.65 1.58
N LYS A 95 -16.30 10.63 1.09
CA LYS A 95 -16.63 11.83 1.86
C LYS A 95 -17.24 11.47 3.22
N GLY A 96 -16.75 12.10 4.28
CA GLY A 96 -17.17 11.88 5.66
C GLY A 96 -16.22 11.00 6.48
N ILE A 97 -15.22 10.37 5.85
CA ILE A 97 -14.26 9.51 6.58
C ILE A 97 -13.42 10.31 7.58
N GLN A 98 -12.98 11.52 7.23
CA GLN A 98 -12.27 12.40 8.13
C GLN A 98 -13.13 12.74 9.34
N ASN A 99 -14.36 13.20 9.12
CA ASN A 99 -15.27 13.58 10.20
C ASN A 99 -15.59 12.40 11.14
N TYR A 100 -15.77 11.19 10.59
CA TYR A 100 -15.98 9.98 11.38
C TYR A 100 -14.81 9.70 12.32
N ILE A 101 -13.60 9.73 11.79
CA ILE A 101 -12.38 9.44 12.57
C ILE A 101 -12.14 10.51 13.62
N GLU A 102 -12.14 11.79 13.22
CA GLU A 102 -11.86 12.91 14.13
C GLU A 102 -12.90 12.99 15.26
N THR A 103 -14.18 12.81 14.94
CA THR A 103 -15.24 12.78 15.97
C THR A 103 -15.06 11.61 16.92
N SER A 104 -14.74 10.43 16.40
CA SER A 104 -14.52 9.24 17.23
C SER A 104 -13.34 9.42 18.19
N LEU A 105 -12.22 9.95 17.71
CA LEU A 105 -11.04 10.23 18.51
C LEU A 105 -11.30 11.34 19.54
N GLN A 106 -11.99 12.40 19.16
CA GLN A 106 -12.35 13.51 20.05
C GLN A 106 -13.25 13.05 21.19
N LEU A 107 -14.34 12.33 20.90
CA LEU A 107 -15.28 11.86 21.91
C LEU A 107 -14.70 10.81 22.86
N SER A 108 -13.73 10.04 22.39
CA SER A 108 -13.01 9.04 23.21
C SER A 108 -11.77 9.63 23.89
N GLU A 109 -11.49 10.93 23.73
CA GLU A 109 -10.27 11.60 24.23
C GLU A 109 -8.98 10.88 23.82
N SER A 110 -9.01 10.20 22.66
CA SER A 110 -7.86 9.46 22.14
C SER A 110 -6.94 10.39 21.35
N HIS A 111 -5.65 10.36 21.70
CA HIS A 111 -4.63 11.18 21.04
C HIS A 111 -3.69 10.30 20.23
N LEU A 112 -3.45 10.71 18.98
CA LEU A 112 -2.48 10.05 18.11
C LEU A 112 -1.15 10.80 18.14
N ASN A 113 -0.04 10.08 18.15
CA ASN A 113 1.31 10.65 18.12
C ASN A 113 1.94 10.66 16.73
N TYR A 114 1.12 10.72 15.68
CA TYR A 114 1.51 10.84 14.28
C TYR A 114 0.48 11.62 13.48
N PRO A 115 0.90 12.30 12.40
CA PRO A 115 -0.03 13.04 11.55
C PRO A 115 -0.81 12.11 10.63
N ILE A 116 -2.08 12.49 10.35
CA ILE A 116 -2.91 11.85 9.34
C ILE A 116 -3.19 12.86 8.22
N THR A 117 -3.04 12.41 6.98
CA THR A 117 -3.51 13.10 5.78
C THR A 117 -4.77 12.42 5.29
N TYR A 118 -5.85 13.18 5.11
CA TYR A 118 -7.11 12.67 4.57
C TYR A 118 -7.28 13.07 3.11
N ILE A 119 -7.69 12.12 2.27
CA ILE A 119 -8.06 12.33 0.88
C ILE A 119 -9.48 11.79 0.68
N GLU A 120 -10.46 12.67 0.65
CA GLU A 120 -11.85 12.30 0.42
C GLU A 120 -12.18 12.27 -1.08
N ILE A 121 -12.71 11.13 -1.53
CA ILE A 121 -13.06 10.88 -2.93
C ILE A 121 -14.52 11.26 -3.18
N ASN A 122 -14.77 12.02 -4.26
CA ASN A 122 -16.13 12.37 -4.67
C ASN A 122 -16.69 11.40 -5.74
N GLN A 123 -15.97 11.19 -6.84
CA GLN A 123 -16.38 10.32 -7.96
C GLN A 123 -15.25 9.40 -8.42
N GLN A 124 -14.07 9.93 -8.59
CA GLN A 124 -12.89 9.20 -9.03
C GLN A 124 -11.63 9.80 -8.41
N LEU A 125 -10.57 9.03 -8.36
CA LEU A 125 -9.26 9.45 -7.89
C LEU A 125 -8.17 8.84 -8.76
N ALA A 126 -7.15 9.64 -9.09
CA ALA A 126 -5.84 9.15 -9.51
C ALA A 126 -4.82 9.59 -8.46
N TYR A 127 -4.17 8.62 -7.82
CA TYR A 127 -3.20 8.84 -6.74
C TYR A 127 -1.90 8.15 -7.06
N HIS A 128 -0.78 8.84 -6.85
CA HIS A 128 0.56 8.33 -7.12
C HIS A 128 1.40 8.35 -5.86
N HIS A 129 2.03 7.23 -5.55
CA HIS A 129 2.92 7.11 -4.39
C HIS A 129 4.04 6.10 -4.65
N ASN A 130 5.30 6.51 -4.50
CA ASN A 130 6.49 5.66 -4.66
C ASN A 130 6.49 4.79 -5.94
N GLY A 131 6.04 5.37 -7.06
CA GLY A 131 5.95 4.69 -8.35
C GLY A 131 4.71 3.83 -8.53
N PHE A 132 3.89 3.63 -7.50
CA PHE A 132 2.56 3.04 -7.62
C PHE A 132 1.56 4.04 -8.18
N THR A 133 0.64 3.56 -9.00
CA THR A 133 -0.55 4.30 -9.42
C THR A 133 -1.77 3.62 -8.82
N VAL A 134 -2.60 4.39 -8.12
CA VAL A 134 -3.90 3.94 -7.61
C VAL A 134 -5.00 4.72 -8.31
N GLN A 135 -5.91 4.01 -8.93
CA GLN A 135 -7.14 4.57 -9.49
C GLN A 135 -8.31 4.13 -8.64
N ALA A 136 -9.18 5.06 -8.28
CA ALA A 136 -10.44 4.75 -7.61
C ALA A 136 -11.60 5.18 -8.50
N GLU A 137 -12.57 4.28 -8.66
CA GLU A 137 -13.77 4.46 -9.47
C GLU A 137 -15.00 4.16 -8.61
N MET A 138 -16.05 4.96 -8.80
CA MET A 138 -17.31 4.75 -8.11
C MET A 138 -18.01 3.50 -8.63
N LEU A 139 -18.49 2.67 -7.72
CA LEU A 139 -19.21 1.44 -8.00
C LEU A 139 -20.71 1.61 -7.73
N ASN A 140 -21.53 0.80 -8.36
CA ASN A 140 -22.96 0.74 -8.10
C ASN A 140 -23.23 -0.03 -6.79
N HIS A 141 -23.56 0.71 -5.73
CA HIS A 141 -23.86 0.20 -4.40
C HIS A 141 -24.91 1.10 -3.73
N GLY A 142 -25.47 0.70 -2.58
CA GLY A 142 -26.50 1.48 -1.87
C GLY A 142 -26.04 2.83 -1.32
N ILE A 143 -24.72 3.01 -1.13
CA ILE A 143 -24.08 4.28 -0.75
C ILE A 143 -22.83 4.49 -1.63
N PRO A 144 -22.24 5.71 -1.67
CA PRO A 144 -21.00 5.94 -2.40
C PRO A 144 -19.94 4.91 -2.03
N SER A 145 -19.55 4.09 -3.01
CA SER A 145 -18.59 3.00 -2.86
C SER A 145 -17.54 3.06 -3.97
N PHE A 146 -16.30 2.74 -3.66
CA PHE A 146 -15.17 2.83 -4.58
C PHE A 146 -14.43 1.50 -4.70
N GLY A 147 -14.16 1.11 -5.96
CA GLY A 147 -13.17 0.09 -6.26
C GLY A 147 -11.81 0.73 -6.48
N TYR A 148 -10.75 0.09 -6.02
CA TYR A 148 -9.36 0.54 -6.14
C TYR A 148 -8.59 -0.36 -7.07
N ARG A 149 -7.97 0.21 -8.11
CA ARG A 149 -7.06 -0.47 -9.01
C ARG A 149 -5.64 0.03 -8.73
N ILE A 150 -4.77 -0.85 -8.31
CA ILE A 150 -3.39 -0.57 -7.91
C ILE A 150 -2.45 -1.15 -8.96
N GLU A 151 -1.64 -0.30 -9.58
CA GLU A 151 -0.57 -0.68 -10.49
C GLU A 151 0.78 -0.49 -9.80
N ALA A 152 1.55 -1.56 -9.70
CA ALA A 152 2.90 -1.48 -9.16
C ALA A 152 3.88 -0.86 -10.17
N PRO A 153 5.01 -0.32 -9.70
CA PRO A 153 6.06 0.23 -10.55
C PRO A 153 6.56 -0.78 -11.58
N ILE A 154 6.98 -0.27 -12.73
CA ILE A 154 7.67 -1.06 -13.75
C ILE A 154 8.94 -1.67 -13.14
N THR A 155 9.11 -2.96 -13.31
CA THR A 155 10.32 -3.66 -12.87
C THR A 155 11.39 -3.59 -13.96
N PRO A 156 12.59 -3.08 -13.67
CA PRO A 156 13.69 -3.09 -14.63
C PRO A 156 13.97 -4.50 -15.15
N GLY A 157 14.40 -4.57 -16.39
CA GLY A 157 14.76 -5.85 -17.03
C GLY A 157 15.84 -6.63 -16.28
N THR A 158 15.85 -7.93 -16.46
CA THR A 158 16.88 -8.81 -15.88
C THR A 158 18.24 -8.49 -16.51
N ILE A 159 19.26 -8.34 -15.69
CA ILE A 159 20.64 -8.09 -16.15
C ILE A 159 21.14 -9.27 -16.98
N ASN A 160 21.75 -8.95 -18.13
CA ASN A 160 22.47 -9.89 -18.95
C ASN A 160 23.93 -9.98 -18.44
N VAL A 161 24.16 -10.96 -17.55
CA VAL A 161 25.47 -11.16 -16.91
C VAL A 161 26.57 -11.48 -17.94
N GLU A 162 26.23 -12.23 -19.00
CA GLU A 162 27.20 -12.61 -20.05
C GLU A 162 27.65 -11.37 -20.85
N ALA A 163 26.72 -10.49 -21.21
CA ALA A 163 27.07 -9.25 -21.90
C ALA A 163 27.97 -8.35 -21.04
N LEU A 164 27.69 -8.22 -19.73
CA LEU A 164 28.51 -7.44 -18.82
C LEU A 164 29.92 -8.07 -18.61
N ARG A 165 30.00 -9.38 -18.52
CA ARG A 165 31.29 -10.08 -18.49
C ARG A 165 32.08 -9.86 -19.78
N GLY A 166 31.41 -9.78 -20.93
CA GLY A 166 32.03 -9.49 -22.23
C GLY A 166 32.83 -8.18 -22.26
N ILE A 167 32.41 -7.16 -21.49
CA ILE A 167 33.17 -5.91 -21.29
C ILE A 167 34.13 -5.95 -20.08
N GLY A 168 34.18 -7.09 -19.38
CA GLY A 168 35.03 -7.32 -18.20
C GLY A 168 34.44 -6.83 -16.89
N LEU A 169 33.13 -6.55 -16.84
CA LEU A 169 32.44 -6.18 -15.61
C LEU A 169 31.87 -7.42 -14.92
N GLU A 170 32.47 -7.80 -13.80
CA GLU A 170 32.03 -8.94 -12.99
C GLU A 170 30.88 -8.54 -12.05
N PRO A 171 30.08 -9.55 -11.59
CA PRO A 171 28.98 -9.33 -10.64
C PRO A 171 29.42 -8.55 -9.39
N GLY A 172 28.71 -7.47 -9.08
CA GLY A 172 29.02 -6.60 -7.94
C GLY A 172 28.08 -5.40 -7.84
N PRO A 173 28.35 -4.46 -6.94
CA PRO A 173 27.51 -3.27 -6.71
C PRO A 173 27.21 -2.46 -7.98
N LYS A 174 28.12 -2.45 -8.94
CA LYS A 174 27.95 -1.74 -10.23
C LYS A 174 26.76 -2.26 -11.04
N TYR A 175 26.39 -3.53 -10.86
CA TYR A 175 25.19 -4.10 -11.49
C TYR A 175 23.90 -3.38 -11.08
N GLN A 176 23.87 -2.74 -9.90
CA GLN A 176 22.72 -1.95 -9.48
C GLN A 176 22.58 -0.67 -10.28
N GLU A 177 23.70 -0.02 -10.63
CA GLU A 177 23.68 1.13 -11.55
C GLU A 177 23.15 0.72 -12.93
N VAL A 178 23.69 -0.36 -13.50
CA VAL A 178 23.22 -0.90 -14.78
C VAL A 178 21.72 -1.17 -14.76
N LYS A 179 21.21 -1.68 -13.64
CA LYS A 179 19.79 -2.02 -13.49
C LYS A 179 18.89 -0.78 -13.42
N LEU A 180 19.32 0.29 -12.74
CA LEU A 180 18.46 1.40 -12.35
C LEU A 180 18.68 2.67 -13.18
N GLN A 181 19.87 2.86 -13.77
CA GLN A 181 20.22 4.05 -14.55
C GLN A 181 20.09 3.78 -16.04
N GLU A 182 19.96 4.84 -16.82
CA GLU A 182 19.94 4.77 -18.29
C GLU A 182 21.33 4.48 -18.85
N THR A 183 22.36 5.01 -18.22
CA THR A 183 23.77 4.82 -18.59
C THR A 183 24.62 4.53 -17.36
N PHE A 184 25.75 3.86 -17.55
CA PHE A 184 26.77 3.64 -16.52
C PHE A 184 28.17 3.80 -17.08
N GLU A 185 29.09 4.25 -16.26
CA GLU A 185 30.50 4.38 -16.61
C GLU A 185 31.30 3.15 -16.16
N TYR A 186 32.11 2.60 -17.05
CA TYR A 186 33.03 1.52 -16.72
C TYR A 186 34.31 1.65 -17.52
N LYS A 187 35.47 1.62 -16.84
CA LYS A 187 36.83 1.78 -17.44
C LYS A 187 36.97 3.03 -18.33
N GLY A 188 36.34 4.15 -17.92
CA GLY A 188 36.38 5.42 -18.66
C GLY A 188 35.50 5.49 -19.90
N LEU A 189 34.66 4.49 -20.13
CA LEU A 189 33.65 4.44 -21.20
C LEU A 189 32.23 4.51 -20.62
N ILE A 190 31.36 5.23 -21.33
CA ILE A 190 29.94 5.32 -20.98
C ILE A 190 29.18 4.30 -21.84
N TYR A 191 28.41 3.45 -21.20
CA TYR A 191 27.58 2.42 -21.81
C TYR A 191 26.11 2.72 -21.63
N ASN A 192 25.27 2.37 -22.62
CA ASN A 192 23.82 2.37 -22.46
C ASN A 192 23.42 1.11 -21.69
N SER A 193 22.70 1.29 -20.57
CA SER A 193 22.30 0.17 -19.71
C SER A 193 21.32 -0.79 -20.40
N ASP A 194 20.54 -0.32 -21.38
CA ASP A 194 19.56 -1.16 -22.08
C ASP A 194 20.23 -2.24 -22.93
N ASP A 195 21.51 -2.05 -23.34
CA ASP A 195 22.29 -3.06 -24.06
C ASP A 195 22.67 -4.27 -23.17
N PHE A 196 22.57 -4.11 -21.84
CA PHE A 196 22.99 -5.08 -20.83
C PHE A 196 21.85 -5.58 -19.94
N LYS A 197 20.63 -5.27 -20.28
CA LYS A 197 19.44 -5.76 -19.56
C LYS A 197 18.32 -6.12 -20.52
N GLY A 198 17.48 -7.05 -20.11
CA GLY A 198 16.25 -7.39 -20.83
C GLY A 198 15.23 -6.25 -20.80
N LYS A 199 14.11 -6.42 -21.51
CA LYS A 199 13.02 -5.44 -21.49
C LYS A 199 12.45 -5.31 -20.08
N ALA A 200 12.14 -4.08 -19.70
CA ALA A 200 11.38 -3.79 -18.49
C ALA A 200 10.02 -4.50 -18.52
N LYS A 201 9.55 -4.95 -17.37
CA LYS A 201 8.27 -5.64 -17.22
C LYS A 201 7.28 -4.74 -16.51
N PRO A 202 6.02 -4.65 -16.97
CA PRO A 202 4.99 -3.96 -16.20
C PRO A 202 4.87 -4.58 -14.82
N GLY A 203 4.62 -3.75 -13.83
CA GLY A 203 4.30 -4.22 -12.49
C GLY A 203 2.97 -4.98 -12.45
N PRO A 204 2.75 -5.82 -11.45
CA PRO A 204 1.45 -6.46 -11.25
C PRO A 204 0.37 -5.42 -10.97
N ILE A 205 -0.87 -5.79 -11.33
CA ILE A 205 -2.07 -5.00 -11.10
C ILE A 205 -2.96 -5.78 -10.14
N ILE A 206 -3.47 -5.09 -9.13
CA ILE A 206 -4.43 -5.63 -8.15
C ILE A 206 -5.65 -4.72 -8.14
N SER A 207 -6.85 -5.30 -8.16
CA SER A 207 -8.10 -4.57 -7.98
C SER A 207 -8.81 -5.09 -6.73
N ILE A 208 -9.33 -4.16 -5.92
CA ILE A 208 -10.04 -4.41 -4.66
C ILE A 208 -11.33 -3.61 -4.68
N PHE A 209 -12.47 -4.26 -4.41
CA PHE A 209 -13.81 -3.66 -4.40
C PHE A 209 -14.76 -4.44 -3.50
#